data_d4f2b71408be7f2fec47c50b42bc8053
#
_entry.id   d4f2b71408be7f2fec47c50b42bc8053
#
_cell.length_a   1.000
_cell.length_b   1.000
_cell.length_c   1.000
_cell.angle_alpha   90.00
_cell.angle_beta   90.00
_cell.angle_gamma   90.00
#
_symmetry.space_group_name_H-M   'P 1'
#
loop_
_entity.id
_entity.type
_entity.pdbx_description
1 polymer ?
#
loop_
_entity_poly.entity_id
_entity_poly.type
_entity_poly.pdbx_seq_one_letter_code
_entity_poly.pdbx_strand_id
1 'polypeptide(L)'
;NTILGFVAGIQLSSNNMVRLGDWIVMPSRGVDGEVTEIGLTTVKVQNWDKTITTVPTHKLVSESFTNWRGMEESGGRRIKRSVNIDVSSIHYLSDAELATLGSSQLLRRYMEKKLAELAEYNANRASDLDERRLTNIGTFREYMEQWIESNPDINQDMTHMVTQVPP
;
A
#
# COMPACT_ATOMS: atom_id res chain seq x y z
N ASN A 1 29.07 10.90 27.31
CA ASN A 1 27.79 11.03 26.54
C ASN A 1 26.51 10.73 27.33
N THR A 2 26.58 10.67 28.64
CA THR A 2 25.41 10.40 29.51
C THR A 2 24.37 11.52 29.43
N ILE A 3 24.81 12.79 29.33
CA ILE A 3 23.93 13.96 29.19
C ILE A 3 23.11 13.88 27.89
N LEU A 4 23.76 13.52 26.77
CA LEU A 4 23.08 13.36 25.49
C LEU A 4 22.04 12.24 25.53
N GLY A 5 22.36 11.11 26.17
CA GLY A 5 21.43 10.01 26.38
C GLY A 5 20.21 10.41 27.23
N PHE A 6 20.44 11.17 28.31
CA PHE A 6 19.40 11.67 29.18
C PHE A 6 18.44 12.63 28.46
N VAL A 7 18.96 13.63 27.74
CA VAL A 7 18.16 14.57 26.93
C VAL A 7 17.36 13.83 25.87
N ALA A 8 17.99 12.85 25.20
CA ALA A 8 17.31 12.03 24.19
C ALA A 8 16.20 11.15 24.82
N GLY A 9 16.40 10.63 26.04
CA GLY A 9 15.38 9.89 26.77
C GLY A 9 14.13 10.74 27.07
N ILE A 10 14.33 12.00 27.48
CA ILE A 10 13.24 12.96 27.68
C ILE A 10 12.52 13.24 26.35
N GLN A 11 13.26 13.46 25.25
CA GLN A 11 12.69 13.69 23.93
C GLN A 11 11.86 12.50 23.43
N LEU A 12 12.36 11.27 23.58
CA LEU A 12 11.62 10.06 23.19
C LEU A 12 10.28 9.96 23.93
N SER A 13 10.30 10.24 25.22
CA SER A 13 9.11 10.18 26.09
C SER A 13 8.13 11.32 25.78
N SER A 14 8.62 12.57 25.72
CA SER A 14 7.76 13.75 25.52
C SER A 14 7.13 13.79 24.12
N ASN A 15 7.86 13.34 23.11
CA ASN A 15 7.37 13.29 21.71
C ASN A 15 6.66 11.97 21.39
N ASN A 16 6.54 11.06 22.35
CA ASN A 16 5.85 9.79 22.20
C ASN A 16 6.35 8.95 21.01
N MET A 17 7.66 9.06 20.73
CA MET A 17 8.28 8.41 19.57
C MET A 17 8.27 6.89 19.69
N VAL A 18 8.48 6.38 20.92
CA VAL A 18 8.52 4.94 21.22
C VAL A 18 7.79 4.69 22.54
N ARG A 19 6.99 3.62 22.62
CA ARG A 19 6.32 3.13 23.84
C ARG A 19 6.73 1.68 24.11
N LEU A 20 6.49 1.24 25.33
CA LEU A 20 6.55 -0.18 25.66
C LEU A 20 5.53 -0.96 24.82
N GLY A 21 5.95 -2.08 24.28
CA GLY A 21 5.13 -2.91 23.38
C GLY A 21 5.21 -2.51 21.91
N ASP A 22 5.77 -1.36 21.56
CA ASP A 22 5.92 -0.97 20.15
C ASP A 22 6.81 -1.95 19.39
N TRP A 23 6.38 -2.36 18.23
CA TRP A 23 7.25 -3.02 17.26
C TRP A 23 8.06 -2.00 16.49
N ILE A 24 9.39 -2.02 16.65
CA ILE A 24 10.29 -1.11 15.96
C ILE A 24 11.32 -1.87 15.12
N VAL A 25 11.73 -1.26 14.00
CA VAL A 25 12.74 -1.79 13.09
C VAL A 25 13.83 -0.75 12.84
N MET A 26 15.10 -1.13 13.13
CA MET A 26 16.30 -0.36 12.78
C MET A 26 17.29 -1.29 12.07
N PRO A 27 17.26 -1.36 10.73
CA PRO A 27 18.12 -2.30 9.98
C PRO A 27 19.61 -2.05 10.21
N SER A 28 20.02 -0.78 10.38
CA SER A 28 21.40 -0.38 10.63
C SER A 28 21.99 -0.94 11.94
N ARG A 29 21.12 -1.45 12.84
CA ARG A 29 21.50 -1.95 14.17
C ARG A 29 21.00 -3.36 14.45
N GLY A 30 20.48 -4.05 13.44
CA GLY A 30 19.94 -5.39 13.62
C GLY A 30 18.76 -5.46 14.60
N VAL A 31 17.96 -4.40 14.67
CA VAL A 31 16.76 -4.33 15.52
C VAL A 31 15.54 -4.62 14.67
N ASP A 32 14.79 -5.62 15.05
CA ASP A 32 13.47 -5.94 14.51
C ASP A 32 12.67 -6.71 15.59
N GLY A 33 11.89 -5.99 16.37
CA GLY A 33 11.18 -6.59 17.47
C GLY A 33 10.43 -5.60 18.36
N GLU A 34 9.99 -6.10 19.50
CA GLU A 34 9.15 -5.40 20.47
C GLU A 34 9.99 -4.67 21.52
N VAL A 35 9.60 -3.45 21.84
CA VAL A 35 10.21 -2.64 22.93
C VAL A 35 9.77 -3.18 24.28
N THR A 36 10.70 -3.75 25.02
CA THR A 36 10.44 -4.37 26.33
C THR A 36 10.79 -3.48 27.53
N GLU A 37 11.69 -2.52 27.32
CA GLU A 37 12.11 -1.61 28.41
C GLU A 37 12.57 -0.26 27.83
N ILE A 38 12.16 0.82 28.45
CA ILE A 38 12.60 2.19 28.16
C ILE A 38 13.26 2.76 29.41
N GLY A 39 14.58 2.84 29.37
CA GLY A 39 15.38 3.48 30.40
C GLY A 39 15.78 4.92 30.03
N LEU A 40 16.44 5.61 30.95
CA LEU A 40 16.86 7.00 30.76
C LEU A 40 17.86 7.18 29.59
N THR A 41 18.70 6.20 29.36
CA THR A 41 19.79 6.30 28.36
C THR A 41 19.76 5.18 27.31
N THR A 42 18.93 4.16 27.51
CA THR A 42 18.84 2.98 26.65
C THR A 42 17.42 2.49 26.52
N VAL A 43 17.11 1.88 25.38
CA VAL A 43 15.86 1.15 25.12
C VAL A 43 16.23 -0.29 24.81
N LYS A 44 15.58 -1.27 25.43
CA LYS A 44 15.74 -2.69 25.11
C LYS A 44 14.63 -3.15 24.16
N VAL A 45 15.03 -3.83 23.13
CA VAL A 45 14.15 -4.43 22.12
C VAL A 45 14.38 -5.93 22.08
N GLN A 46 13.31 -6.70 22.25
CA GLN A 46 13.34 -8.13 22.05
C GLN A 46 13.03 -8.43 20.60
N ASN A 47 14.06 -8.86 19.86
CA ASN A 47 13.92 -9.27 18.46
C ASN A 47 13.06 -10.55 18.35
N TRP A 48 12.57 -10.85 17.17
CA TRP A 48 11.72 -12.02 16.90
C TRP A 48 12.42 -13.35 17.13
N ASP A 49 13.74 -13.39 17.01
CA ASP A 49 14.59 -14.54 17.36
C ASP A 49 14.85 -14.70 18.88
N LYS A 50 14.17 -13.85 19.70
CA LYS A 50 14.30 -13.79 21.18
C LYS A 50 15.60 -13.20 21.69
N THR A 51 16.50 -12.73 20.85
CA THR A 51 17.63 -11.93 21.30
C THR A 51 17.17 -10.55 21.79
N ILE A 52 17.95 -9.95 22.71
CA ILE A 52 17.68 -8.61 23.21
C ILE A 52 18.75 -7.66 22.70
N THR A 53 18.34 -6.66 21.95
CA THR A 53 19.21 -5.57 21.51
C THR A 53 19.00 -4.34 22.38
N THR A 54 20.07 -3.80 22.95
CA THR A 54 20.04 -2.56 23.73
C THR A 54 20.48 -1.40 22.86
N VAL A 55 19.56 -0.45 22.62
CA VAL A 55 19.76 0.73 21.76
C VAL A 55 19.93 1.95 22.65
N PRO A 56 21.03 2.74 22.51
CA PRO A 56 21.14 4.03 23.19
C PRO A 56 20.04 5.00 22.74
N THR A 57 19.39 5.71 23.68
CA THR A 57 18.25 6.62 23.39
C THR A 57 18.61 7.69 22.36
N HIS A 58 19.83 8.23 22.40
CA HIS A 58 20.28 9.24 21.43
C HIS A 58 20.32 8.72 19.99
N LYS A 59 20.42 7.40 19.78
CA LYS A 59 20.38 6.80 18.46
C LYS A 59 18.96 6.73 17.89
N LEU A 60 17.97 6.50 18.72
CA LEU A 60 16.56 6.56 18.31
C LEU A 60 16.10 7.98 17.96
N VAL A 61 16.77 9.00 18.50
CA VAL A 61 16.50 10.40 18.14
C VAL A 61 17.28 10.85 16.89
N SER A 62 18.51 10.32 16.68
CA SER A 62 19.39 10.76 15.60
C SER A 62 19.37 9.91 14.34
N GLU A 63 18.84 8.69 14.40
CA GLU A 63 18.74 7.77 13.27
C GLU A 63 17.27 7.48 12.95
N SER A 64 16.99 7.20 11.69
CA SER A 64 15.64 6.80 11.30
C SER A 64 15.34 5.37 11.73
N PHE A 65 14.13 5.15 12.22
CA PHE A 65 13.59 3.84 12.52
C PHE A 65 12.14 3.77 12.07
N THR A 66 11.64 2.57 11.85
CA THR A 66 10.22 2.33 11.56
C THR A 66 9.53 1.90 12.83
N ASN A 67 8.43 2.55 13.20
CA ASN A 67 7.53 2.14 14.26
C ASN A 67 6.24 1.62 13.64
N TRP A 68 5.90 0.34 13.90
CA TRP A 68 4.73 -0.33 13.32
C TRP A 68 3.43 -0.06 14.08
N ARG A 69 3.47 0.63 15.21
CA ARG A 69 2.29 1.01 15.98
C ARG A 69 1.18 1.64 15.11
N GLY A 70 1.55 2.56 14.22
CA GLY A 70 0.57 3.18 13.33
C GLY A 70 -0.17 2.19 12.43
N MET A 71 0.49 1.11 12.01
CA MET A 71 -0.17 0.03 11.27
C MET A 71 -1.12 -0.77 12.18
N GLU A 72 -0.69 -1.11 13.40
CA GLU A 72 -1.52 -1.86 14.36
C GLU A 72 -2.76 -1.07 14.76
N GLU A 73 -2.59 0.22 15.07
CA GLU A 73 -3.69 1.12 15.44
C GLU A 73 -4.66 1.39 14.25
N SER A 74 -4.21 1.25 13.00
CA SER A 74 -5.03 1.48 11.81
C SER A 74 -6.06 0.40 11.53
N GLY A 75 -5.99 -0.75 12.20
CA GLY A 75 -6.92 -1.86 12.00
C GLY A 75 -6.75 -2.60 10.66
N GLY A 76 -5.64 -2.37 9.94
CA GLY A 76 -5.38 -3.03 8.68
C GLY A 76 -3.90 -3.12 8.35
N ARG A 77 -3.53 -4.09 7.53
CA ARG A 77 -2.17 -4.29 7.04
C ARG A 77 -2.09 -3.98 5.55
N ARG A 78 -1.08 -3.19 5.16
CA ARG A 78 -0.83 -2.92 3.75
C ARG A 78 -0.48 -4.20 3.00
N ILE A 79 -1.23 -4.48 1.93
CA ILE A 79 -0.91 -5.50 0.93
C ILE A 79 -0.43 -4.78 -0.32
N LYS A 80 0.75 -5.16 -0.83
CA LYS A 80 1.26 -4.71 -2.12
C LYS A 80 1.63 -5.93 -2.94
N ARG A 81 0.97 -6.11 -4.07
CA ARG A 81 1.22 -7.21 -5.01
C ARG A 81 1.30 -6.64 -6.43
N SER A 82 2.08 -7.28 -7.26
CA SER A 82 2.16 -6.98 -8.69
C SER A 82 1.91 -8.25 -9.50
N VAL A 83 1.26 -8.06 -10.64
CA VAL A 83 1.03 -9.11 -11.64
C VAL A 83 1.73 -8.65 -12.93
N ASN A 84 2.62 -9.48 -13.43
CA ASN A 84 3.29 -9.21 -14.70
C ASN A 84 2.34 -9.57 -15.85
N ILE A 85 2.12 -8.64 -16.76
CA ILE A 85 1.29 -8.83 -17.94
C ILE A 85 2.21 -8.85 -19.17
N ASP A 86 2.08 -9.89 -19.98
CA ASP A 86 2.77 -9.94 -21.28
C ASP A 86 2.17 -8.87 -22.20
N VAL A 87 3.02 -7.99 -22.71
CA VAL A 87 2.62 -6.90 -23.61
C VAL A 87 1.95 -7.44 -24.85
N SER A 88 2.37 -8.60 -25.37
CA SER A 88 1.78 -9.24 -26.54
C SER A 88 0.34 -9.72 -26.33
N SER A 89 -0.08 -9.90 -25.07
CA SER A 89 -1.46 -10.26 -24.72
C SER A 89 -2.43 -9.09 -24.72
N ILE A 90 -1.93 -7.85 -24.78
CA ILE A 90 -2.77 -6.65 -24.73
C ILE A 90 -3.42 -6.45 -26.11
N HIS A 91 -4.74 -6.38 -26.12
CA HIS A 91 -5.52 -6.21 -27.35
C HIS A 91 -6.79 -5.38 -27.07
N TYR A 92 -7.40 -4.90 -28.14
CA TYR A 92 -8.74 -4.32 -28.09
C TYR A 92 -9.78 -5.43 -27.91
N LEU A 93 -10.78 -5.15 -27.06
CA LEU A 93 -11.87 -6.11 -26.85
C LEU A 93 -12.71 -6.28 -28.11
N SER A 94 -13.02 -7.52 -28.47
CA SER A 94 -13.98 -7.90 -29.49
C SER A 94 -15.41 -7.75 -28.97
N ASP A 95 -16.40 -7.70 -29.86
CA ASP A 95 -17.82 -7.61 -29.52
C ASP A 95 -18.29 -8.77 -28.61
N ALA A 96 -17.76 -9.99 -28.84
CA ALA A 96 -18.06 -11.14 -28.01
C ALA A 96 -17.51 -10.98 -26.59
N GLU A 97 -16.30 -10.45 -26.43
CA GLU A 97 -15.71 -10.15 -25.13
C GLU A 97 -16.45 -9.02 -24.42
N LEU A 98 -16.82 -7.97 -25.15
CA LEU A 98 -17.63 -6.87 -24.60
C LEU A 98 -18.96 -7.38 -24.05
N ALA A 99 -19.66 -8.25 -24.78
CA ALA A 99 -20.92 -8.84 -24.33
C ALA A 99 -20.73 -9.71 -23.09
N THR A 100 -19.67 -10.54 -23.07
CA THR A 100 -19.34 -11.42 -21.95
C THR A 100 -18.99 -10.62 -20.69
N LEU A 101 -18.10 -9.63 -20.81
CA LEU A 101 -17.68 -8.77 -19.70
C LEU A 101 -18.79 -7.86 -19.18
N GLY A 102 -19.68 -7.37 -20.08
CA GLY A 102 -20.86 -6.60 -19.73
C GLY A 102 -21.90 -7.40 -18.92
N SER A 103 -21.90 -8.73 -18.99
CA SER A 103 -22.73 -9.58 -18.15
C SER A 103 -22.23 -9.72 -16.71
N SER A 104 -20.96 -9.38 -16.45
CA SER A 104 -20.37 -9.43 -15.11
C SER A 104 -21.01 -8.43 -14.16
N GLN A 105 -21.38 -8.88 -12.97
CA GLN A 105 -21.95 -8.02 -11.94
C GLN A 105 -21.02 -6.86 -11.56
N LEU A 106 -19.71 -7.12 -11.48
CA LEU A 106 -18.70 -6.11 -11.11
C LEU A 106 -18.44 -5.10 -12.22
N LEU A 107 -18.51 -5.52 -13.50
CA LEU A 107 -18.15 -4.67 -14.63
C LEU A 107 -19.34 -4.01 -15.32
N ARG A 108 -20.55 -4.46 -15.10
CA ARG A 108 -21.75 -3.97 -15.84
C ARG A 108 -21.83 -2.47 -15.87
N ARG A 109 -21.82 -1.84 -14.70
CA ARG A 109 -21.96 -0.37 -14.58
C ARG A 109 -20.83 0.37 -15.27
N TYR A 110 -19.60 -0.13 -15.15
CA TYR A 110 -18.43 0.43 -15.84
C TYR A 110 -18.58 0.29 -17.35
N MET A 111 -18.93 -0.90 -17.86
CA MET A 111 -19.07 -1.17 -19.28
C MET A 111 -20.16 -0.27 -19.91
N GLU A 112 -21.33 -0.17 -19.30
CA GLU A 112 -22.42 0.70 -19.76
C GLU A 112 -21.96 2.16 -19.89
N LYS A 113 -21.35 2.70 -18.83
CA LYS A 113 -20.84 4.08 -18.80
C LYS A 113 -19.75 4.28 -19.85
N LYS A 114 -18.77 3.36 -19.89
CA LYS A 114 -17.59 3.53 -20.73
C LYS A 114 -17.88 3.36 -22.22
N LEU A 115 -18.77 2.47 -22.58
CA LEU A 115 -19.21 2.31 -23.95
C LEU A 115 -19.99 3.54 -24.44
N ALA A 116 -20.81 4.16 -23.59
CA ALA A 116 -21.50 5.41 -23.93
C ALA A 116 -20.51 6.57 -24.13
N GLU A 117 -19.54 6.75 -23.26
CA GLU A 117 -18.46 7.74 -23.39
C GLU A 117 -17.65 7.55 -24.69
N LEU A 118 -17.31 6.30 -25.02
CA LEU A 118 -16.58 5.99 -26.23
C LEU A 118 -17.40 6.23 -27.49
N ALA A 119 -18.69 5.90 -27.48
CA ALA A 119 -19.59 6.17 -28.59
C ALA A 119 -19.70 7.68 -28.87
N GLU A 120 -19.87 8.50 -27.82
CA GLU A 120 -19.89 9.95 -27.93
C GLU A 120 -18.57 10.51 -28.45
N TYR A 121 -17.43 10.06 -27.89
CA TYR A 121 -16.13 10.49 -28.35
C TYR A 121 -15.88 10.14 -29.81
N ASN A 122 -16.16 8.90 -30.21
CA ASN A 122 -15.94 8.40 -31.55
C ASN A 122 -16.88 9.03 -32.61
N ALA A 123 -18.09 9.44 -32.22
CA ALA A 123 -18.99 10.18 -33.08
C ALA A 123 -18.48 11.58 -33.45
N ASN A 124 -17.68 12.18 -32.56
CA ASN A 124 -17.14 13.54 -32.72
C ASN A 124 -15.65 13.56 -33.11
N ARG A 125 -15.05 12.41 -33.45
CA ARG A 125 -13.62 12.32 -33.80
C ARG A 125 -13.34 12.99 -35.15
N ALA A 126 -12.15 13.58 -35.25
CA ALA A 126 -11.68 14.25 -36.49
C ALA A 126 -11.11 13.28 -37.54
N SER A 127 -10.66 12.11 -37.10
CA SER A 127 -10.02 11.10 -37.94
C SER A 127 -10.32 9.70 -37.45
N ASP A 128 -10.29 8.72 -38.36
CA ASP A 128 -10.40 7.29 -37.97
C ASP A 128 -9.20 6.81 -37.15
N LEU A 129 -8.06 7.49 -37.22
CA LEU A 129 -6.89 7.20 -36.41
C LEU A 129 -7.10 7.57 -34.91
N ASP A 130 -8.07 8.44 -34.63
CA ASP A 130 -8.40 8.86 -33.27
C ASP A 130 -9.47 7.97 -32.61
N GLU A 131 -9.84 6.86 -33.25
CA GLU A 131 -10.81 5.92 -32.70
C GLU A 131 -10.32 5.35 -31.36
N ARG A 132 -11.16 5.45 -30.33
CA ARG A 132 -10.91 4.88 -29.01
C ARG A 132 -11.70 3.60 -28.82
N ARG A 133 -11.03 2.58 -28.28
CA ARG A 133 -11.61 1.28 -27.97
C ARG A 133 -11.19 0.83 -26.57
N LEU A 134 -11.98 -0.05 -25.97
CA LEU A 134 -11.59 -0.72 -24.73
C LEU A 134 -10.51 -1.76 -25.00
N THR A 135 -9.55 -1.81 -24.08
CA THR A 135 -8.53 -2.87 -24.05
C THR A 135 -8.82 -3.85 -22.92
N ASN A 136 -8.39 -5.09 -23.08
CA ASN A 136 -8.47 -6.10 -22.04
C ASN A 136 -7.78 -5.66 -20.73
N ILE A 137 -6.60 -5.04 -20.82
CA ILE A 137 -5.85 -4.59 -19.63
C ILE A 137 -6.55 -3.43 -18.90
N GLY A 138 -7.16 -2.49 -19.63
CA GLY A 138 -7.92 -1.40 -19.04
C GLY A 138 -9.16 -1.89 -18.29
N THR A 139 -9.87 -2.85 -18.89
CA THR A 139 -11.05 -3.49 -18.28
C THR A 139 -10.67 -4.39 -17.10
N PHE A 140 -9.53 -5.09 -17.18
CA PHE A 140 -9.00 -5.89 -16.07
C PHE A 140 -8.64 -5.01 -14.87
N ARG A 141 -8.04 -3.84 -15.09
CA ARG A 141 -7.75 -2.90 -14.00
C ARG A 141 -9.03 -2.48 -13.28
N GLU A 142 -10.06 -2.12 -14.01
CA GLU A 142 -11.36 -1.77 -13.44
C GLU A 142 -11.98 -2.94 -12.67
N TYR A 143 -11.90 -4.15 -13.22
CA TYR A 143 -12.37 -5.34 -12.51
C TYR A 143 -11.67 -5.50 -11.16
N MET A 144 -10.36 -5.29 -11.11
CA MET A 144 -9.60 -5.37 -9.86
C MET A 144 -10.01 -4.28 -8.86
N GLU A 145 -10.24 -3.05 -9.33
CA GLU A 145 -10.73 -1.96 -8.48
C GLU A 145 -12.11 -2.30 -7.88
N GLN A 146 -13.05 -2.73 -8.69
CA GLN A 146 -14.40 -3.12 -8.26
C GLN A 146 -14.39 -4.35 -7.33
N TRP A 147 -13.50 -5.29 -7.58
CA TRP A 147 -13.32 -6.46 -6.72
C TRP A 147 -12.79 -6.05 -5.34
N ILE A 148 -11.78 -5.16 -5.28
CA ILE A 148 -11.24 -4.65 -4.03
C ILE A 148 -12.31 -3.90 -3.23
N GLU A 149 -13.08 -3.02 -3.90
CA GLU A 149 -14.16 -2.24 -3.28
C GLU A 149 -15.30 -3.12 -2.73
N SER A 150 -15.57 -4.24 -3.38
CA SER A 150 -16.67 -5.15 -2.99
C SER A 150 -16.25 -6.23 -2.01
N ASN A 151 -14.96 -6.40 -1.75
CA ASN A 151 -14.47 -7.48 -0.90
C ASN A 151 -14.53 -7.11 0.58
N PRO A 152 -15.30 -7.83 1.41
CA PRO A 152 -15.46 -7.53 2.84
C PRO A 152 -14.19 -7.76 3.67
N ASP A 153 -13.23 -8.55 3.16
CA ASP A 153 -11.96 -8.81 3.83
C ASP A 153 -10.94 -7.67 3.65
N ILE A 154 -11.28 -6.68 2.81
CA ILE A 154 -10.45 -5.50 2.58
C ILE A 154 -11.02 -4.32 3.34
N ASN A 155 -10.18 -3.67 4.15
CA ASN A 155 -10.59 -2.49 4.91
C ASN A 155 -10.88 -1.32 3.96
N GLN A 156 -12.16 -0.96 3.83
CA GLN A 156 -12.64 0.07 2.90
C GLN A 156 -12.36 1.50 3.39
N ASP A 157 -12.03 1.70 4.67
CA ASP A 157 -11.63 3.00 5.21
C ASP A 157 -10.19 3.39 4.84
N MET A 158 -9.45 2.44 4.21
CA MET A 158 -8.08 2.65 3.77
C MET A 158 -7.98 2.88 2.27
N THR A 159 -6.89 3.55 1.86
CA THR A 159 -6.62 3.80 0.45
C THR A 159 -6.29 2.50 -0.28
N HIS A 160 -7.04 2.18 -1.31
CA HIS A 160 -6.73 1.14 -2.27
C HIS A 160 -6.44 1.74 -3.65
N MET A 161 -5.63 1.06 -4.43
CA MET A 161 -5.16 1.60 -5.69
C MET A 161 -4.69 0.47 -6.61
N VAL A 162 -5.19 0.46 -7.84
CA VAL A 162 -4.71 -0.41 -8.90
C VAL A 162 -4.03 0.44 -9.97
N THR A 163 -2.72 0.36 -10.05
CA THR A 163 -1.93 1.20 -10.96
C THR A 163 -1.07 0.36 -11.90
N GLN A 164 -0.84 0.87 -13.09
CA GLN A 164 0.19 0.34 -13.97
C GLN A 164 1.55 0.87 -13.50
N VAL A 165 2.47 -0.04 -13.30
CA VAL A 165 3.85 0.29 -12.94
C VAL A 165 4.71 -0.02 -14.16
N PRO A 166 5.62 0.86 -14.60
CA PRO A 166 6.58 0.52 -15.65
C PRO A 166 7.45 -0.66 -15.21
N PRO A 167 7.95 -1.45 -16.16
CA PRO A 167 8.79 -2.62 -15.90
C PRO A 167 10.11 -2.26 -15.22
#